data_df0006128e8317c97ec0660ce2b46ee0
#
_entry.id   df0006128e8317c97ec0660ce2b46ee0
#
_cell.length_a   1.000
_cell.length_b   1.000
_cell.length_c   1.000
_cell.angle_alpha   90.00
_cell.angle_beta   90.00
_cell.angle_gamma   90.00
#
_symmetry.space_group_name_H-M   'P 1'
#
loop_
_entity.id
_entity.type
_entity.pdbx_description
1 polymer ?
#
loop_
_entity_poly.entity_id
_entity_poly.type
_entity_poly.pdbx_seq_one_letter_code
_entity_poly.pdbx_strand_id
1 'polypeptide(L)'
;SNGQNSWLAGVGGTLLEGHNLSYHVSQGDTSNNGYTGSATANWQAAYGTLGVGYNYDRDQHDVNWQLSGGVVGHENGITLSQPLGDTNVLIKAPGAGGVRIENQTGILTDWRGYAVMPYATVYRYNRMALDTNTMGNSIDVEKNISSVVPTQGALVRANFDTRIGVRALITVTQGRKPVPFGSLVRENSTGITSMVGDDGQVYLSGAPLSGELLV
;
A
#
# COMPACT_ATOMS: atom_id res chain seq x y z
N SER A 1 -34.28 -3.76 -47.87
CA SER A 1 -33.57 -3.47 -46.59
C SER A 1 -32.16 -4.04 -46.69
N ASN A 2 -31.16 -3.21 -46.88
CA ASN A 2 -29.77 -3.62 -46.76
C ASN A 2 -29.49 -3.94 -45.28
N GLY A 3 -29.54 -5.23 -44.93
CA GLY A 3 -29.16 -5.69 -43.60
C GLY A 3 -27.67 -5.47 -43.38
N GLN A 4 -27.32 -4.44 -42.63
CA GLN A 4 -25.95 -4.28 -42.13
C GLN A 4 -25.75 -5.30 -41.02
N ASN A 5 -24.89 -6.27 -41.24
CA ASN A 5 -24.45 -7.19 -40.23
C ASN A 5 -23.20 -6.60 -39.55
N SER A 6 -23.27 -6.43 -38.24
CA SER A 6 -22.13 -6.06 -37.41
C SER A 6 -22.08 -6.97 -36.18
N TRP A 7 -20.90 -7.33 -35.77
CA TRP A 7 -20.66 -8.01 -34.51
C TRP A 7 -19.50 -7.36 -33.75
N LEU A 8 -19.58 -7.41 -32.44
CA LEU A 8 -18.56 -6.96 -31.52
C LEU A 8 -18.40 -7.97 -30.40
N ALA A 9 -17.21 -8.42 -30.16
CA ALA A 9 -16.89 -9.27 -29.02
C ALA A 9 -15.78 -8.62 -28.20
N GLY A 10 -15.86 -8.71 -26.91
CA GLY A 10 -14.87 -8.14 -26.02
C GLY A 10 -14.69 -8.95 -24.75
N VAL A 11 -13.52 -8.85 -24.16
CA VAL A 11 -13.16 -9.41 -22.87
C VAL A 11 -12.41 -8.36 -22.06
N GLY A 12 -12.70 -8.30 -20.79
CA GLY A 12 -12.02 -7.40 -19.87
C GLY A 12 -11.93 -7.99 -18.47
N GLY A 13 -11.02 -7.49 -17.69
CA GLY A 13 -10.81 -7.96 -16.34
C GLY A 13 -9.80 -7.11 -15.58
N THR A 14 -9.47 -7.58 -14.39
CA THR A 14 -8.45 -6.97 -13.54
C THR A 14 -7.36 -7.98 -13.21
N LEU A 15 -6.13 -7.51 -13.11
CA LEU A 15 -4.93 -8.27 -12.83
C LEU A 15 -4.17 -7.63 -11.68
N LEU A 16 -3.13 -8.31 -11.22
CA LEU A 16 -2.25 -8.00 -10.10
C LEU A 16 -2.93 -8.12 -8.72
N GLU A 17 -2.12 -8.24 -7.71
CA GLU A 17 -2.60 -8.18 -6.33
C GLU A 17 -3.25 -6.82 -6.08
N GLY A 18 -4.47 -6.82 -5.51
CA GLY A 18 -5.25 -5.61 -5.29
C GLY A 18 -6.03 -5.13 -6.52
N HIS A 19 -6.04 -5.89 -7.64
CA HIS A 19 -6.85 -5.58 -8.84
C HIS A 19 -6.61 -4.18 -9.42
N ASN A 20 -5.38 -3.70 -9.33
CA ASN A 20 -5.00 -2.34 -9.72
C ASN A 20 -4.56 -2.19 -11.18
N LEU A 21 -4.58 -3.25 -11.96
CA LEU A 21 -4.42 -3.24 -13.42
C LEU A 21 -5.71 -3.74 -14.05
N SER A 22 -6.42 -2.87 -14.74
CA SER A 22 -7.58 -3.22 -15.54
C SER A 22 -7.20 -3.30 -17.02
N TYR A 23 -7.83 -4.22 -17.74
CA TYR A 23 -7.66 -4.34 -19.18
C TYR A 23 -8.99 -4.62 -19.85
N HIS A 24 -9.08 -4.21 -21.11
CA HIS A 24 -10.20 -4.51 -21.98
C HIS A 24 -9.69 -4.72 -23.41
N VAL A 25 -10.12 -5.80 -24.04
CA VAL A 25 -9.81 -6.11 -25.44
C VAL A 25 -11.12 -6.37 -26.15
N SER A 26 -11.32 -5.75 -27.29
CA SER A 26 -12.49 -5.95 -28.12
C SER A 26 -12.12 -6.06 -29.60
N GLN A 27 -12.91 -6.84 -30.31
CA GLN A 27 -12.80 -6.99 -31.78
C GLN A 27 -14.21 -7.02 -32.37
N GLY A 28 -14.35 -6.40 -33.51
CA GLY A 28 -15.61 -6.37 -34.24
C GLY A 28 -15.40 -6.38 -35.75
N ASP A 29 -16.48 -6.63 -36.46
CA ASP A 29 -16.55 -6.51 -37.91
C ASP A 29 -17.87 -5.84 -38.31
N THR A 30 -17.78 -4.93 -39.26
CA THR A 30 -18.92 -4.25 -39.81
C THR A 30 -18.82 -4.31 -41.33
N SER A 31 -19.94 -4.70 -41.97
CA SER A 31 -19.99 -4.93 -43.42
C SER A 31 -19.44 -3.79 -44.29
N ASN A 32 -19.38 -2.56 -43.75
CA ASN A 32 -18.87 -1.39 -44.47
C ASN A 32 -17.45 -0.97 -44.08
N ASN A 33 -17.05 -1.23 -42.85
CA ASN A 33 -15.77 -0.74 -42.32
C ASN A 33 -14.73 -1.84 -42.08
N GLY A 34 -15.11 -3.12 -42.25
CA GLY A 34 -14.20 -4.24 -42.03
C GLY A 34 -13.90 -4.49 -40.56
N TYR A 35 -12.80 -5.17 -40.30
CA TYR A 35 -12.36 -5.52 -38.95
C TYR A 35 -11.87 -4.30 -38.18
N THR A 36 -12.35 -4.18 -36.95
CA THR A 36 -11.92 -3.17 -36.00
C THR A 36 -11.57 -3.85 -34.68
N GLY A 37 -10.64 -3.27 -33.94
CA GLY A 37 -10.31 -3.78 -32.62
C GLY A 37 -9.73 -2.71 -31.73
N SER A 38 -9.85 -2.94 -30.43
CA SER A 38 -9.24 -2.08 -29.41
C SER A 38 -8.69 -2.91 -28.26
N ALA A 39 -7.58 -2.45 -27.71
CA ALA A 39 -7.02 -2.97 -26.47
C ALA A 39 -6.66 -1.80 -25.57
N THR A 40 -7.12 -1.82 -24.34
CA THR A 40 -6.81 -0.80 -23.35
C THR A 40 -6.31 -1.46 -22.08
N ALA A 41 -5.39 -0.81 -21.41
CA ALA A 41 -4.93 -1.17 -20.08
C ALA A 41 -4.79 0.09 -19.23
N ASN A 42 -5.20 0.02 -17.97
CA ASN A 42 -5.08 1.11 -17.02
C ASN A 42 -4.50 0.57 -15.71
N TRP A 43 -3.36 1.10 -15.33
CA TRP A 43 -2.64 0.70 -14.13
C TRP A 43 -2.62 1.81 -13.09
N GLN A 44 -3.25 1.56 -11.95
CA GLN A 44 -3.23 2.43 -10.77
C GLN A 44 -2.06 1.99 -9.87
N ALA A 45 -0.88 2.54 -10.13
CA ALA A 45 0.30 2.28 -9.32
C ALA A 45 0.38 3.23 -8.11
N ALA A 46 1.24 2.89 -7.15
CA ALA A 46 1.43 3.71 -5.94
C ALA A 46 1.95 5.12 -6.26
N TYR A 47 2.71 5.28 -7.32
CA TYR A 47 3.36 6.53 -7.71
C TYR A 47 2.66 7.30 -8.83
N GLY A 48 1.56 6.78 -9.31
CA GLY A 48 0.80 7.39 -10.39
C GLY A 48 -0.10 6.39 -11.12
N THR A 49 -0.78 6.86 -12.15
CA THR A 49 -1.67 6.06 -12.98
C THR A 49 -1.17 6.09 -14.42
N LEU A 50 -1.05 4.92 -15.05
CA LEU A 50 -0.67 4.77 -16.45
C LEU A 50 -1.83 4.15 -17.23
N GLY A 51 -2.31 4.84 -18.24
CA GLY A 51 -3.25 4.33 -19.22
C GLY A 51 -2.56 4.12 -20.56
N VAL A 52 -2.83 3.01 -21.23
CA VAL A 52 -2.39 2.74 -22.59
C VAL A 52 -3.56 2.22 -23.40
N GLY A 53 -3.63 2.62 -24.66
CA GLY A 53 -4.66 2.19 -25.60
C GLY A 53 -4.09 1.93 -26.97
N TYR A 54 -4.60 0.89 -27.61
CA TYR A 54 -4.32 0.56 -29.00
C TYR A 54 -5.66 0.33 -29.71
N ASN A 55 -5.85 1.04 -30.80
CA ASN A 55 -7.05 0.88 -31.65
C ASN A 55 -6.59 0.62 -33.08
N TYR A 56 -7.29 -0.24 -33.75
CA TYR A 56 -7.07 -0.44 -35.19
C TYR A 56 -8.41 -0.57 -35.92
N ASP A 57 -8.42 -0.05 -37.10
CA ASP A 57 -9.42 -0.30 -38.13
C ASP A 57 -8.74 -0.67 -39.43
N ARG A 58 -9.51 -0.73 -40.51
CA ARG A 58 -9.01 -1.13 -41.81
C ARG A 58 -7.87 -0.26 -42.33
N ASP A 59 -7.89 1.03 -41.99
CA ASP A 59 -7.02 2.05 -42.61
C ASP A 59 -6.11 2.76 -41.60
N GLN A 60 -6.34 2.58 -40.29
CA GLN A 60 -5.63 3.31 -39.26
C GLN A 60 -5.27 2.43 -38.05
N HIS A 61 -4.15 2.77 -37.46
CA HIS A 61 -3.69 2.21 -36.19
C HIS A 61 -3.33 3.36 -35.26
N ASP A 62 -3.98 3.42 -34.10
CA ASP A 62 -3.75 4.46 -33.11
C ASP A 62 -3.21 3.86 -31.82
N VAL A 63 -2.16 4.47 -31.31
CA VAL A 63 -1.62 4.20 -29.98
C VAL A 63 -1.74 5.45 -29.14
N ASN A 64 -2.36 5.35 -27.99
CA ASN A 64 -2.43 6.44 -27.03
C ASN A 64 -1.92 5.99 -25.66
N TRP A 65 -1.39 6.92 -24.91
CA TRP A 65 -0.99 6.69 -23.54
C TRP A 65 -1.20 7.94 -22.70
N GLN A 66 -1.46 7.74 -21.42
CA GLN A 66 -1.65 8.80 -20.45
C GLN A 66 -0.96 8.43 -19.15
N LEU A 67 -0.15 9.34 -18.63
CA LEU A 67 0.43 9.25 -17.31
C LEU A 67 -0.11 10.39 -16.46
N SER A 68 -0.61 10.05 -15.28
CA SER A 68 -1.11 11.04 -14.32
C SER A 68 -0.70 10.67 -12.91
N GLY A 69 -0.53 11.68 -12.06
CA GLY A 69 -0.12 11.47 -10.68
C GLY A 69 -0.08 12.77 -9.90
N GLY A 70 0.30 12.66 -8.63
CA GLY A 70 0.46 13.77 -7.71
C GLY A 70 1.83 13.78 -7.06
N VAL A 71 2.22 14.94 -6.57
CA VAL A 71 3.46 15.14 -5.82
C VAL A 71 3.10 15.89 -4.54
N VAL A 72 3.42 15.31 -3.40
CA VAL A 72 3.18 15.91 -2.09
C VAL A 72 4.52 16.21 -1.42
N GLY A 73 4.78 17.50 -1.17
CA GLY A 73 5.92 17.94 -0.36
C GLY A 73 5.55 17.94 1.12
N HIS A 74 6.43 17.44 1.97
CA HIS A 74 6.25 17.42 3.42
C HIS A 74 7.61 17.53 4.14
N GLU A 75 7.59 17.63 5.46
CA GLU A 75 8.80 17.85 6.29
C GLU A 75 9.95 16.84 6.04
N ASN A 76 9.62 15.63 5.60
CA ASN A 76 10.59 14.56 5.35
C ASN A 76 10.88 14.35 3.86
N GLY A 77 10.50 15.27 2.98
CA GLY A 77 10.79 15.23 1.55
C GLY A 77 9.54 15.22 0.67
N ILE A 78 9.57 14.43 -0.39
CA ILE A 78 8.53 14.36 -1.41
C ILE A 78 7.97 12.94 -1.48
N THR A 79 6.65 12.83 -1.61
CA THR A 79 5.95 11.56 -1.86
C THR A 79 5.17 11.67 -3.16
N LEU A 80 5.39 10.72 -4.07
CA LEU A 80 4.62 10.58 -5.29
C LEU A 80 3.31 9.83 -4.99
N SER A 81 2.27 10.13 -5.74
CA SER A 81 0.94 9.57 -5.52
C SER A 81 0.15 9.40 -6.81
N GLN A 82 -0.95 8.69 -6.72
CA GLN A 82 -2.02 8.78 -7.71
C GLN A 82 -2.55 10.23 -7.78
N PRO A 83 -3.32 10.58 -8.82
CA PRO A 83 -3.87 11.94 -8.94
C PRO A 83 -4.54 12.42 -7.66
N LEU A 84 -4.18 13.62 -7.22
CA LEU A 84 -4.67 14.23 -6.00
C LEU A 84 -6.09 14.78 -6.18
N GLY A 85 -6.89 14.71 -5.12
CA GLY A 85 -8.15 15.47 -5.01
C GLY A 85 -7.94 16.80 -4.29
N ASP A 86 -9.03 17.48 -4.02
CA ASP A 86 -9.00 18.74 -3.26
C ASP A 86 -8.51 18.53 -1.82
N THR A 87 -8.88 17.41 -1.23
CA THR A 87 -8.54 17.06 0.15
C THR A 87 -7.88 15.68 0.18
N ASN A 88 -6.72 15.61 0.79
CA ASN A 88 -5.88 14.41 0.76
C ASN A 88 -5.34 14.06 2.15
N VAL A 89 -4.95 12.80 2.33
CA VAL A 89 -4.30 12.35 3.57
C VAL A 89 -2.90 11.84 3.27
N LEU A 90 -1.91 12.39 3.96
CA LEU A 90 -0.54 11.87 3.97
C LEU A 90 -0.44 10.81 5.06
N ILE A 91 -0.19 9.59 4.67
CA ILE A 91 0.04 8.45 5.56
C ILE A 91 1.52 8.42 5.91
N LYS A 92 1.83 8.36 7.19
CA LYS A 92 3.20 8.25 7.73
C LYS A 92 3.30 7.01 8.61
N ALA A 93 3.97 5.98 8.10
CA ALA A 93 4.28 4.74 8.78
C ALA A 93 5.79 4.46 8.69
N PRO A 94 6.62 5.11 9.51
CA PRO A 94 8.08 5.10 9.34
C PRO A 94 8.65 3.69 9.28
N GLY A 95 9.47 3.42 8.25
CA GLY A 95 10.10 2.12 8.04
C GLY A 95 9.18 1.02 7.49
N ALA A 96 7.87 1.26 7.40
CA ALA A 96 6.90 0.34 6.81
C ALA A 96 6.79 0.57 5.29
N GLY A 97 7.84 0.25 4.54
CA GLY A 97 7.85 0.37 3.08
C GLY A 97 7.11 -0.78 2.39
N GLY A 98 6.45 -0.47 1.27
CA GLY A 98 5.73 -1.46 0.46
C GLY A 98 4.46 -2.03 1.10
N VAL A 99 3.93 -1.38 2.12
CA VAL A 99 2.71 -1.81 2.82
C VAL A 99 1.48 -1.26 2.11
N ARG A 100 0.52 -2.14 1.82
CA ARG A 100 -0.75 -1.77 1.19
C ARG A 100 -1.65 -1.05 2.19
N ILE A 101 -2.37 -0.05 1.68
CA ILE A 101 -3.47 0.58 2.42
C ILE A 101 -4.76 -0.15 2.09
N GLU A 102 -5.46 -0.66 3.10
CA GLU A 102 -6.72 -1.36 2.93
C GLU A 102 -7.78 -0.47 2.25
N ASN A 103 -8.61 -1.08 1.43
CA ASN A 103 -9.71 -0.43 0.70
C ASN A 103 -9.28 0.73 -0.21
N GLN A 104 -8.00 0.79 -0.57
CA GLN A 104 -7.45 1.75 -1.52
C GLN A 104 -6.76 1.01 -2.67
N THR A 105 -7.24 1.24 -3.88
CA THR A 105 -6.71 0.54 -5.05
C THR A 105 -5.32 1.02 -5.40
N GLY A 106 -4.34 0.10 -5.32
CA GLY A 106 -2.96 0.35 -5.74
C GLY A 106 -2.14 1.28 -4.84
N ILE A 107 -2.67 1.72 -3.71
CA ILE A 107 -1.94 2.60 -2.80
C ILE A 107 -1.05 1.76 -1.87
N LEU A 108 0.25 1.99 -1.96
CA LEU A 108 1.30 1.38 -1.17
C LEU A 108 2.17 2.47 -0.55
N THR A 109 2.70 2.20 0.63
CA THR A 109 3.74 3.06 1.21
C THR A 109 5.02 3.00 0.39
N ASP A 110 5.71 4.13 0.27
CA ASP A 110 7.04 4.19 -0.34
C ASP A 110 8.10 3.52 0.55
N TRP A 111 9.35 3.48 0.09
CA TRP A 111 10.46 2.88 0.83
C TRP A 111 10.71 3.51 2.22
N ARG A 112 10.21 4.73 2.46
CA ARG A 112 10.29 5.44 3.75
C ARG A 112 9.06 5.21 4.63
N GLY A 113 8.00 4.61 4.10
CA GLY A 113 6.74 4.41 4.79
C GLY A 113 5.70 5.51 4.57
N TYR A 114 5.82 6.30 3.51
CA TYR A 114 4.85 7.33 3.15
C TYR A 114 3.94 6.90 2.01
N ALA A 115 2.69 7.28 2.12
CA ALA A 115 1.70 7.14 1.05
C ALA A 115 0.71 8.31 1.10
N VAL A 116 0.00 8.55 0.01
CA VAL A 116 -1.06 9.56 -0.04
C VAL A 116 -2.36 8.87 -0.39
N MET A 117 -3.39 9.07 0.43
CA MET A 117 -4.76 8.73 0.10
C MET A 117 -5.43 9.97 -0.49
N PRO A 118 -5.71 9.99 -1.80
CA PRO A 118 -6.40 11.09 -2.44
C PRO A 118 -7.90 11.05 -2.14
N TYR A 119 -8.58 12.15 -2.41
CA TYR A 119 -10.05 12.26 -2.32
C TYR A 119 -10.63 11.93 -0.94
N ALA A 120 -10.01 12.44 0.12
CA ALA A 120 -10.54 12.29 1.46
C ALA A 120 -11.90 12.98 1.62
N THR A 121 -12.79 12.36 2.40
CA THR A 121 -14.10 12.93 2.69
C THR A 121 -13.97 14.00 3.77
N VAL A 122 -14.36 15.24 3.43
CA VAL A 122 -14.28 16.37 4.34
C VAL A 122 -15.28 16.28 5.48
N TYR A 123 -14.88 16.77 6.67
CA TYR A 123 -15.70 16.83 7.88
C TYR A 123 -16.24 15.48 8.35
N ARG A 124 -15.61 14.39 7.94
CA ARG A 124 -15.96 13.03 8.35
C ARG A 124 -14.70 12.24 8.72
N TYR A 125 -14.90 11.20 9.51
CA TYR A 125 -13.82 10.25 9.79
C TYR A 125 -13.41 9.50 8.53
N ASN A 126 -12.16 9.69 8.13
CA ASN A 126 -11.51 8.88 7.11
C ASN A 126 -10.64 7.85 7.83
N ARG A 127 -11.00 6.59 7.71
CA ARG A 127 -10.26 5.48 8.28
C ARG A 127 -9.22 4.99 7.29
N MET A 128 -7.96 4.99 7.69
CA MET A 128 -6.87 4.34 6.98
C MET A 128 -6.43 3.14 7.79
N ALA A 129 -6.21 2.02 7.12
CA ALA A 129 -5.66 0.82 7.73
C ALA A 129 -4.50 0.29 6.90
N LEU A 130 -3.42 -0.09 7.57
CA LEU A 130 -2.31 -0.80 6.96
C LEU A 130 -2.67 -2.28 6.86
N ASP A 131 -2.51 -2.85 5.66
CA ASP A 131 -2.68 -4.29 5.47
C ASP A 131 -1.48 -5.04 6.06
N THR A 132 -1.67 -5.60 7.23
CA THR A 132 -0.62 -6.30 7.97
C THR A 132 -0.09 -7.53 7.24
N ASN A 133 -0.84 -8.11 6.30
CA ASN A 133 -0.39 -9.24 5.49
C ASN A 133 0.69 -8.84 4.48
N THR A 134 0.77 -7.57 4.13
CA THR A 134 1.79 -7.03 3.22
C THR A 134 3.01 -6.49 3.95
N MET A 135 2.99 -6.47 5.28
CA MET A 135 4.13 -6.04 6.10
C MET A 135 5.20 -7.12 6.14
N GLY A 136 6.47 -6.70 6.03
CA GLY A 136 7.61 -7.59 6.26
C GLY A 136 7.67 -8.07 7.72
N ASN A 137 8.31 -9.22 7.93
CA ASN A 137 8.47 -9.82 9.28
C ASN A 137 9.26 -8.95 10.27
N SER A 138 9.97 -7.95 9.77
CA SER A 138 10.76 -6.99 10.56
C SER A 138 10.02 -5.72 10.92
N ILE A 139 8.74 -5.61 10.59
CA ILE A 139 7.93 -4.43 10.87
C ILE A 139 6.82 -4.83 11.83
N ASP A 140 6.70 -4.12 12.92
CA ASP A 140 5.59 -4.20 13.85
C ASP A 140 4.87 -2.86 13.94
N VAL A 141 3.56 -2.88 14.03
CA VAL A 141 2.73 -1.69 14.19
C VAL A 141 1.81 -1.90 15.38
N GLU A 142 1.86 -0.98 16.33
CA GLU A 142 1.04 -1.07 17.55
C GLU A 142 -0.45 -0.93 17.21
N LYS A 143 -0.78 0.00 16.33
CA LYS A 143 -2.12 0.18 15.79
C LYS A 143 -2.05 0.30 14.27
N ASN A 144 -2.63 -0.66 13.58
CA ASN A 144 -2.68 -0.65 12.12
C ASN A 144 -3.80 0.21 11.52
N ILE A 145 -4.54 0.91 12.35
CA ILE A 145 -5.66 1.78 11.95
C ILE A 145 -5.42 3.19 12.50
N SER A 146 -5.60 4.17 11.63
CA SER A 146 -5.63 5.60 11.96
C SER A 146 -6.85 6.24 11.33
N SER A 147 -7.42 7.24 12.00
CA SER A 147 -8.58 7.98 11.49
C SER A 147 -8.34 9.48 11.61
N VAL A 148 -8.67 10.20 10.57
CA VAL A 148 -8.55 11.67 10.52
C VAL A 148 -9.83 12.31 10.01
N VAL A 149 -10.07 13.56 10.41
CA VAL A 149 -11.21 14.36 9.97
C VAL A 149 -10.64 15.61 9.27
N PRO A 150 -10.47 15.58 7.94
CA PRO A 150 -9.95 16.73 7.22
C PRO A 150 -11.01 17.82 7.02
N THR A 151 -10.56 19.06 6.93
CA THR A 151 -11.33 20.18 6.38
C THR A 151 -11.12 20.25 4.87
N GLN A 152 -11.99 20.96 4.18
CA GLN A 152 -11.90 21.14 2.73
C GLN A 152 -10.55 21.78 2.33
N GLY A 153 -9.92 21.24 1.32
CA GLY A 153 -8.63 21.71 0.80
C GLY A 153 -7.42 21.33 1.65
N ALA A 154 -7.62 20.54 2.70
CA ALA A 154 -6.54 20.18 3.60
C ALA A 154 -5.71 18.99 3.10
N LEU A 155 -4.43 19.02 3.43
CA LEU A 155 -3.57 17.84 3.47
C LEU A 155 -3.37 17.46 4.95
N VAL A 156 -4.03 16.41 5.38
CA VAL A 156 -3.98 15.95 6.79
C VAL A 156 -3.04 14.76 6.90
N ARG A 157 -2.31 14.66 8.00
CA ARG A 157 -1.39 13.56 8.24
C ARG A 157 -2.04 12.51 9.15
N ALA A 158 -1.99 11.24 8.70
CA ALA A 158 -2.31 10.07 9.49
C ALA A 158 -1.01 9.38 9.92
N ASN A 159 -0.75 9.37 11.21
CA ASN A 159 0.46 8.74 11.76
C ASN A 159 0.16 7.31 12.21
N PHE A 160 1.12 6.43 11.96
CA PHE A 160 1.16 5.07 12.48
C PHE A 160 2.45 4.90 13.26
N ASP A 161 2.32 4.39 14.47
CA ASP A 161 3.47 4.06 15.33
C ASP A 161 4.02 2.69 14.92
N THR A 162 5.08 2.71 14.14
CA THR A 162 5.75 1.52 13.63
C THR A 162 7.04 1.26 14.41
N ARG A 163 7.32 -0.02 14.61
CA ARG A 163 8.59 -0.49 15.17
C ARG A 163 9.29 -1.35 14.14
N ILE A 164 10.56 -1.04 13.88
CA ILE A 164 11.40 -1.81 12.97
C ILE A 164 12.23 -2.77 13.82
N GLY A 165 12.16 -4.06 13.50
CA GLY A 165 12.91 -5.09 14.20
C GLY A 165 12.19 -6.43 14.15
N VAL A 166 12.85 -7.46 14.64
CA VAL A 166 12.29 -8.81 14.66
C VAL A 166 11.37 -9.01 15.86
N ARG A 167 10.40 -9.88 15.71
CA ARG A 167 9.64 -10.45 16.82
C ARG A 167 10.37 -11.71 17.27
N ALA A 168 10.75 -11.75 18.51
CA ALA A 168 11.48 -12.89 19.06
C ALA A 168 10.83 -13.36 20.37
N LEU A 169 10.63 -14.66 20.49
CA LEU A 169 10.37 -15.33 21.75
C LEU A 169 11.67 -16.01 22.18
N ILE A 170 12.27 -15.53 23.24
CA ILE A 170 13.57 -16.03 23.72
C ILE A 170 13.44 -16.57 25.13
N THR A 171 14.27 -17.53 25.49
CA THR A 171 14.37 -18.02 26.87
C THR A 171 15.63 -17.44 27.52
N VAL A 172 15.43 -16.69 28.59
CA VAL A 172 16.52 -16.06 29.32
C VAL A 172 16.87 -16.91 30.56
N THR A 173 18.15 -17.23 30.70
CA THR A 173 18.62 -18.08 31.79
C THR A 173 19.76 -17.39 32.54
N GLN A 174 19.79 -17.61 33.85
CA GLN A 174 20.91 -17.25 34.71
C GLN A 174 21.66 -18.54 35.14
N GLY A 175 22.80 -18.77 34.51
CA GLY A 175 23.44 -20.07 34.61
C GLY A 175 22.63 -21.16 33.92
N ARG A 176 22.12 -22.11 34.69
CA ARG A 176 21.27 -23.23 34.20
C ARG A 176 19.80 -23.11 34.59
N LYS A 177 19.41 -22.04 35.26
CA LYS A 177 18.04 -21.81 35.74
C LYS A 177 17.36 -20.70 34.92
N PRO A 178 16.08 -20.84 34.60
CA PRO A 178 15.30 -19.72 34.01
C PRO A 178 15.33 -18.49 34.91
N VAL A 179 15.36 -17.31 34.30
CA VAL A 179 15.17 -16.06 35.02
C VAL A 179 13.78 -16.03 35.66
N PRO A 180 13.61 -15.55 36.92
CA PRO A 180 12.34 -15.56 37.60
C PRO A 180 11.22 -14.84 36.82
N PHE A 181 10.01 -15.37 36.91
CA PHE A 181 8.81 -14.75 36.38
C PHE A 181 8.67 -13.31 36.92
N GLY A 182 8.27 -12.39 36.06
CA GLY A 182 8.04 -10.99 36.41
C GLY A 182 9.30 -10.12 36.41
N SER A 183 10.48 -10.68 36.16
CA SER A 183 11.70 -9.88 35.95
C SER A 183 11.55 -9.00 34.72
N LEU A 184 12.10 -7.79 34.75
CA LEU A 184 12.11 -6.89 33.60
C LEU A 184 13.36 -7.16 32.76
N VAL A 185 13.17 -7.25 31.45
CA VAL A 185 14.25 -7.36 30.49
C VAL A 185 14.23 -6.13 29.61
N ARG A 186 15.40 -5.53 29.42
CA ARG A 186 15.58 -4.36 28.55
C ARG A 186 16.64 -4.67 27.51
N GLU A 187 16.29 -4.43 26.22
CA GLU A 187 17.28 -4.45 25.16
C GLU A 187 18.08 -3.14 25.20
N ASN A 188 19.43 -3.26 25.19
CA ASN A 188 20.33 -2.17 25.52
C ASN A 188 20.38 -1.09 24.44
N SER A 189 20.30 -1.43 23.16
CA SER A 189 20.45 -0.50 22.04
C SER A 189 19.16 0.27 21.71
N THR A 190 18.02 -0.40 21.78
CA THR A 190 16.71 0.18 21.43
C THR A 190 15.93 0.65 22.64
N GLY A 191 16.30 0.18 23.85
CA GLY A 191 15.58 0.46 25.08
C GLY A 191 14.25 -0.28 25.21
N ILE A 192 13.95 -1.23 24.33
CA ILE A 192 12.73 -2.05 24.37
C ILE A 192 12.74 -2.85 25.66
N THR A 193 11.63 -2.80 26.40
CA THR A 193 11.44 -3.52 27.67
C THR A 193 10.35 -4.57 27.51
N SER A 194 10.51 -5.69 28.18
CA SER A 194 9.53 -6.77 28.28
C SER A 194 9.63 -7.42 29.64
N MET A 195 8.63 -8.23 29.99
CA MET A 195 8.59 -8.97 31.24
C MET A 195 8.86 -10.46 30.97
N VAL A 196 9.60 -11.08 31.87
CA VAL A 196 9.84 -12.53 31.85
C VAL A 196 8.56 -13.25 32.23
N GLY A 197 8.11 -14.12 31.35
CA GLY A 197 7.00 -15.04 31.57
C GLY A 197 7.44 -16.35 32.21
N ASP A 198 6.60 -17.37 32.04
CA ASP A 198 6.90 -18.71 32.53
C ASP A 198 8.17 -19.28 31.90
N ASP A 199 8.89 -20.10 32.64
CA ASP A 199 10.12 -20.78 32.20
C ASP A 199 11.20 -19.83 31.62
N GLY A 200 11.22 -18.57 32.02
CA GLY A 200 12.18 -17.58 31.56
C GLY A 200 11.91 -17.08 30.14
N GLN A 201 10.72 -17.26 29.62
CA GLN A 201 10.35 -16.81 28.29
C GLN A 201 10.12 -15.31 28.25
N VAL A 202 10.65 -14.64 27.24
CA VAL A 202 10.50 -13.20 27.00
C VAL A 202 10.11 -12.99 25.54
N TYR A 203 9.01 -12.28 25.34
CA TYR A 203 8.60 -11.83 24.03
C TYR A 203 9.13 -10.42 23.77
N LEU A 204 9.89 -10.25 22.70
CA LEU A 204 10.41 -8.97 22.23
C LEU A 204 9.82 -8.65 20.86
N SER A 205 9.35 -7.43 20.69
CA SER A 205 8.86 -6.90 19.42
C SER A 205 9.70 -5.68 19.03
N GLY A 206 10.16 -5.64 17.78
CA GLY A 206 11.05 -4.60 17.27
C GLY A 206 12.49 -4.73 17.75
N ALA A 207 12.89 -5.92 18.17
CA ALA A 207 14.26 -6.17 18.61
C ALA A 207 15.24 -6.20 17.42
N PRO A 208 16.51 -5.75 17.61
CA PRO A 208 17.53 -5.91 16.61
C PRO A 208 17.88 -7.40 16.44
N LEU A 209 18.47 -7.76 15.29
CA LEU A 209 18.92 -9.14 15.01
C LEU A 209 19.99 -9.63 15.96
N SER A 210 20.74 -8.72 16.58
CA SER A 210 21.76 -9.00 17.60
C SER A 210 21.78 -7.85 18.60
N GLY A 211 21.97 -8.16 19.87
CA GLY A 211 21.96 -7.15 20.92
C GLY A 211 22.24 -7.74 22.28
N GLU A 212 22.23 -6.90 23.28
CA GLU A 212 22.42 -7.27 24.69
C GLU A 212 21.14 -7.02 25.47
N LEU A 213 20.79 -7.97 26.31
CA LEU A 213 19.65 -7.87 27.20
C LEU A 213 20.16 -7.64 28.64
N LEU A 214 19.60 -6.63 29.27
CA LEU A 214 19.76 -6.38 30.70
C LEU A 214 18.52 -6.94 31.40
N VAL A 215 18.75 -7.67 32.48
CA VAL A 215 17.71 -8.32 33.28
C VAL A 215 17.77 -7.81 34.72
#